data_bdc1de7a0b40423549b0725a96382022
#
_entry.id   bdc1de7a0b40423549b0725a96382022
#
_cell.length_a   1.000
_cell.length_b   1.000
_cell.length_c   1.000
_cell.angle_alpha   90.00
_cell.angle_beta   90.00
_cell.angle_gamma   90.00
#
_symmetry.space_group_name_H-M   'P 1'
#
loop_
_entity.id
_entity.type
_entity.pdbx_description
1 polymer ?
#
loop_
_entity_poly.entity_id
_entity_poly.type
_entity_poly.pdbx_seq_one_letter_code
_entity_poly.pdbx_strand_id
1 'polypeptide(L)'
;ELLKDNKDFFENSELLFLGNFPVYLKDLIEKSSYKEKTIFLPYTFYTDSLESIANSELLLLIVPKTLDNKCIITSKLFDYMGAQRPVLAFGPTDGDAAVILKDAGAGAIYDYTACRNAAEFILKNFNVWKSEEIGVQMQPEKIEQYTRRNLTQKLSEIFDAILEDKS
;
A
#
# COMPACT_ATOMS: atom_id res chain seq x y z
N GLU A 1 6.69 15.16 -12.21
CA GLU A 1 7.24 16.55 -12.22
C GLU A 1 7.20 17.16 -10.82
N LEU A 2 6.04 17.25 -10.14
CA LEU A 2 5.96 17.83 -8.77
C LEU A 2 7.03 17.29 -7.81
N LEU A 3 7.28 16.00 -7.85
CA LEU A 3 8.28 15.36 -6.98
C LEU A 3 9.71 15.68 -7.41
N LYS A 4 9.96 15.86 -8.69
CA LYS A 4 11.28 16.23 -9.25
C LYS A 4 11.70 17.65 -8.87
N ASP A 5 10.74 18.57 -8.84
CA ASP A 5 11.01 19.98 -8.55
C ASP A 5 11.30 20.22 -7.05
N ASN A 6 10.91 19.28 -6.18
CA ASN A 6 11.31 19.27 -4.78
C ASN A 6 12.68 18.58 -4.65
N LYS A 7 13.75 19.38 -4.69
CA LYS A 7 15.14 18.87 -4.63
C LYS A 7 15.40 18.03 -3.35
N ASP A 8 14.94 18.50 -2.23
CA ASP A 8 15.13 17.83 -0.94
C ASP A 8 14.48 16.43 -0.94
N PHE A 9 13.24 16.32 -1.43
CA PHE A 9 12.60 15.02 -1.63
C PHE A 9 13.38 14.15 -2.61
N PHE A 10 13.75 14.71 -3.76
CA PHE A 10 14.44 13.95 -4.81
C PHE A 10 15.80 13.42 -4.34
N GLU A 11 16.55 14.20 -3.57
CA GLU A 11 17.87 13.80 -3.06
C GLU A 11 17.76 12.71 -1.99
N ASN A 12 16.71 12.74 -1.16
CA ASN A 12 16.53 11.85 -0.01
C ASN A 12 15.49 10.73 -0.24
N SER A 13 15.11 10.46 -1.48
CA SER A 13 14.16 9.40 -1.80
C SER A 13 14.73 8.36 -2.75
N GLU A 14 14.32 7.13 -2.57
CA GLU A 14 14.58 6.00 -3.46
C GLU A 14 13.27 5.29 -3.78
N LEU A 15 13.20 4.69 -4.97
CA LEU A 15 12.07 3.90 -5.42
C LEU A 15 12.49 2.43 -5.54
N LEU A 16 11.94 1.60 -4.67
CA LEU A 16 12.27 0.17 -4.64
C LEU A 16 11.19 -0.66 -5.32
N PHE A 17 11.59 -1.45 -6.30
CA PHE A 17 10.76 -2.48 -6.92
C PHE A 17 11.29 -3.86 -6.57
N LEU A 18 10.45 -4.69 -5.93
CA LEU A 18 10.79 -6.05 -5.55
C LEU A 18 9.97 -7.06 -6.37
N GLY A 19 10.64 -7.94 -7.10
CA GLY A 19 10.01 -9.01 -7.89
C GLY A 19 10.28 -8.93 -9.38
N ASN A 20 9.39 -9.55 -10.16
CA ASN A 20 9.50 -9.59 -11.61
C ASN A 20 8.69 -8.45 -12.24
N PHE A 21 9.34 -7.65 -13.05
CA PHE A 21 8.74 -6.50 -13.72
C PHE A 21 8.84 -6.63 -15.24
N PRO A 22 7.80 -6.21 -15.96
CA PRO A 22 7.84 -6.17 -17.41
C PRO A 22 8.96 -5.26 -17.93
N VAL A 23 9.56 -5.60 -19.04
CA VAL A 23 10.66 -4.83 -19.67
C VAL A 23 10.25 -3.39 -19.92
N TYR A 24 9.02 -3.17 -20.40
CA TYR A 24 8.52 -1.82 -20.68
C TYR A 24 8.55 -0.88 -19.46
N LEU A 25 8.34 -1.42 -18.24
CA LEU A 25 8.40 -0.61 -17.02
C LEU A 25 9.84 -0.17 -16.74
N LYS A 26 10.80 -1.08 -16.93
CA LYS A 26 12.22 -0.75 -16.80
C LYS A 26 12.63 0.31 -17.82
N ASP A 27 12.18 0.18 -19.06
CA ASP A 27 12.44 1.16 -20.12
C ASP A 27 11.85 2.55 -19.82
N LEU A 28 10.67 2.60 -19.17
CA LEU A 28 10.08 3.86 -18.71
C LEU A 28 10.92 4.52 -17.62
N ILE A 29 11.35 3.74 -16.64
CA ILE A 29 12.20 4.25 -15.55
C ILE A 29 13.56 4.71 -16.09
N GLU A 30 14.20 3.95 -16.99
CA GLU A 30 15.47 4.32 -17.63
C GLU A 30 15.41 5.69 -18.33
N LYS A 31 14.24 6.08 -18.84
CA LYS A 31 14.00 7.36 -19.49
C LYS A 31 13.54 8.46 -18.55
N SER A 32 13.32 8.15 -17.29
CA SER A 32 12.82 9.08 -16.28
C SER A 32 13.96 9.73 -15.50
N SER A 33 13.66 10.82 -14.80
CA SER A 33 14.59 11.45 -13.85
C SER A 33 14.87 10.59 -12.62
N TYR A 34 14.08 9.54 -12.39
CA TYR A 34 14.22 8.61 -11.27
C TYR A 34 15.10 7.40 -11.58
N LYS A 35 15.74 7.33 -12.75
CA LYS A 35 16.62 6.23 -13.14
C LYS A 35 17.65 5.90 -12.04
N GLU A 36 18.42 6.87 -11.60
CA GLU A 36 19.47 6.70 -10.60
C GLU A 36 18.95 6.53 -9.15
N LYS A 37 17.65 6.75 -8.96
CA LYS A 37 16.94 6.64 -7.69
C LYS A 37 16.07 5.38 -7.61
N THR A 38 16.11 4.54 -8.63
CA THR A 38 15.28 3.34 -8.71
C THR A 38 16.12 2.09 -8.58
N ILE A 39 15.73 1.23 -7.64
CA ILE A 39 16.36 -0.05 -7.37
C ILE A 39 15.39 -1.16 -7.75
N PHE A 40 15.83 -2.07 -8.63
CA PHE A 40 15.09 -3.28 -8.97
C PHE A 40 15.73 -4.47 -8.29
N LEU A 41 15.05 -5.05 -7.32
CA LEU A 41 15.45 -6.29 -6.68
C LEU A 41 14.73 -7.49 -7.32
N PRO A 42 15.41 -8.64 -7.43
CA PRO A 42 14.81 -9.85 -7.97
C PRO A 42 13.68 -10.37 -7.07
N TYR A 43 12.96 -11.36 -7.55
CA TYR A 43 12.02 -12.11 -6.72
C TYR A 43 12.75 -12.75 -5.54
N THR A 44 12.18 -12.66 -4.36
CA THR A 44 12.73 -13.20 -3.12
C THR A 44 11.67 -13.99 -2.34
N PHE A 45 12.07 -14.64 -1.26
CA PHE A 45 11.12 -15.33 -0.37
C PHE A 45 10.18 -14.34 0.31
N TYR A 46 9.01 -14.82 0.70
CA TYR A 46 7.97 -13.99 1.34
C TYR A 46 8.49 -13.31 2.62
N THR A 47 9.25 -14.02 3.44
CA THR A 47 9.86 -13.48 4.67
C THR A 47 10.76 -12.27 4.39
N ASP A 48 11.61 -12.36 3.36
CA ASP A 48 12.53 -11.27 2.99
C ASP A 48 11.76 -10.08 2.38
N SER A 49 10.64 -10.38 1.68
CA SER A 49 9.75 -9.32 1.18
C SER A 49 9.09 -8.55 2.31
N LEU A 50 8.71 -9.21 3.41
CA LEU A 50 8.17 -8.56 4.60
C LEU A 50 9.19 -7.65 5.28
N GLU A 51 10.46 -8.04 5.29
CA GLU A 51 11.55 -7.20 5.79
C GLU A 51 11.69 -5.93 4.94
N SER A 52 11.66 -6.06 3.62
CA SER A 52 11.69 -4.91 2.70
C SER A 52 10.49 -3.98 2.90
N ILE A 53 9.29 -4.54 3.12
CA ILE A 53 8.08 -3.79 3.43
C ILE A 53 8.23 -3.03 4.75
N ALA A 54 8.72 -3.68 5.81
CA ALA A 54 8.88 -3.08 7.12
C ALA A 54 9.95 -1.95 7.14
N ASN A 55 10.95 -2.05 6.28
CA ASN A 55 12.02 -1.06 6.14
C ASN A 55 11.71 0.07 5.15
N SER A 56 10.51 0.09 4.56
CA SER A 56 10.07 1.17 3.66
C SER A 56 9.27 2.22 4.43
N GLU A 57 9.47 3.50 4.13
CA GLU A 57 8.73 4.61 4.77
C GLU A 57 7.34 4.80 4.16
N LEU A 58 7.16 4.44 2.89
CA LEU A 58 5.89 4.55 2.17
C LEU A 58 5.72 3.36 1.23
N LEU A 59 4.55 2.75 1.23
CA LEU A 59 4.24 1.58 0.43
C LEU A 59 3.27 1.92 -0.70
N LEU A 60 3.56 1.43 -1.91
CA LEU A 60 2.72 1.66 -3.09
C LEU A 60 1.87 0.43 -3.39
N LEU A 61 0.56 0.61 -3.39
CA LEU A 61 -0.41 -0.40 -3.78
C LEU A 61 -1.13 0.00 -5.07
N ILE A 62 -1.22 -0.91 -6.03
CA ILE A 62 -1.99 -0.68 -7.25
C ILE A 62 -3.07 -1.76 -7.35
N VAL A 63 -4.32 -1.34 -7.30
CA VAL A 63 -5.46 -2.21 -7.64
C VAL A 63 -5.53 -2.28 -9.16
N PRO A 64 -5.57 -3.47 -9.77
CA PRO A 64 -5.62 -3.60 -11.24
C PRO A 64 -6.82 -2.87 -11.84
N LYS A 65 -6.63 -2.21 -12.99
CA LYS A 65 -7.71 -1.53 -13.70
C LYS A 65 -8.46 -2.53 -14.59
N THR A 66 -9.50 -3.15 -14.02
CA THR A 66 -10.39 -4.10 -14.69
C THR A 66 -11.84 -3.65 -14.57
N LEU A 67 -12.80 -4.33 -15.25
CA LEU A 67 -14.21 -3.94 -15.24
C LEU A 67 -14.82 -3.94 -13.83
N ASP A 68 -14.55 -4.97 -13.03
CA ASP A 68 -15.14 -5.17 -11.68
C ASP A 68 -14.10 -5.02 -10.56
N ASN A 69 -13.27 -3.99 -10.66
CA ASN A 69 -12.14 -3.84 -9.73
C ASN A 69 -12.49 -3.24 -8.37
N LYS A 70 -13.74 -2.84 -8.13
CA LYS A 70 -14.18 -2.29 -6.84
C LYS A 70 -14.11 -3.31 -5.69
N CYS A 71 -14.34 -4.59 -5.98
CA CYS A 71 -14.25 -5.68 -5.01
C CYS A 71 -12.86 -6.35 -4.96
N ILE A 72 -11.86 -5.82 -5.66
CA ILE A 72 -10.52 -6.39 -5.60
C ILE A 72 -9.80 -5.94 -4.32
N ILE A 73 -9.55 -6.91 -3.45
CA ILE A 73 -8.70 -6.77 -2.27
C ILE A 73 -7.46 -7.64 -2.46
N THR A 74 -6.29 -7.02 -2.53
CA THR A 74 -5.03 -7.75 -2.68
C THR A 74 -4.46 -8.15 -1.33
N SER A 75 -3.77 -9.30 -1.23
CA SER A 75 -3.10 -9.72 0.01
C SER A 75 -2.05 -8.72 0.49
N LYS A 76 -1.40 -8.02 -0.44
CA LYS A 76 -0.42 -6.97 -0.13
C LYS A 76 -0.99 -5.87 0.76
N LEU A 77 -2.28 -5.57 0.66
CA LEU A 77 -2.93 -4.57 1.51
C LEU A 77 -2.75 -4.93 2.99
N PHE A 78 -2.98 -6.20 3.34
CA PHE A 78 -2.87 -6.67 4.72
C PHE A 78 -1.42 -6.76 5.18
N ASP A 79 -0.49 -7.16 4.32
CA ASP A 79 0.95 -7.15 4.63
C ASP A 79 1.43 -5.71 4.92
N TYR A 80 0.97 -4.73 4.14
CA TYR A 80 1.31 -3.32 4.31
C TYR A 80 0.73 -2.73 5.58
N MET A 81 -0.53 -3.06 5.89
CA MET A 81 -1.16 -2.67 7.16
C MET A 81 -0.46 -3.31 8.36
N GLY A 82 -0.05 -4.59 8.23
CA GLY A 82 0.72 -5.30 9.26
C GLY A 82 2.08 -4.68 9.54
N ALA A 83 2.72 -4.11 8.52
CA ALA A 83 3.98 -3.38 8.66
C ALA A 83 3.83 -1.97 9.29
N GLN A 84 2.59 -1.50 9.45
CA GLN A 84 2.26 -0.18 10.00
C GLN A 84 2.95 0.98 9.25
N ARG A 85 3.06 0.84 7.92
CA ARG A 85 3.64 1.87 7.06
C ARG A 85 2.55 2.55 6.23
N PRO A 86 2.64 3.88 6.00
CA PRO A 86 1.67 4.58 5.18
C PRO A 86 1.52 3.93 3.80
N VAL A 87 0.29 3.74 3.35
CA VAL A 87 -0.01 3.14 2.04
C VAL A 87 -0.56 4.21 1.10
N LEU A 88 0.16 4.44 0.00
CA LEU A 88 -0.37 5.14 -1.16
C LEU A 88 -0.97 4.11 -2.11
N ALA A 89 -2.25 4.20 -2.37
CA ALA A 89 -2.89 3.30 -3.32
C ALA A 89 -3.44 4.03 -4.56
N PHE A 90 -3.43 3.32 -5.70
CA PHE A 90 -4.16 3.71 -6.89
C PHE A 90 -5.23 2.66 -7.20
N GLY A 91 -6.45 3.10 -7.38
CA GLY A 91 -7.58 2.22 -7.63
C GLY A 91 -8.93 2.93 -7.53
N PRO A 92 -10.04 2.15 -7.47
CA PRO A 92 -11.36 2.69 -7.23
C PRO A 92 -11.44 3.33 -5.83
N THR A 93 -11.77 4.61 -5.77
CA THR A 93 -11.89 5.36 -4.51
C THR A 93 -13.13 5.00 -3.69
N ASP A 94 -14.04 4.26 -4.29
CA ASP A 94 -15.29 3.74 -3.72
C ASP A 94 -15.33 2.20 -3.67
N GLY A 95 -14.16 1.55 -3.78
CA GLY A 95 -14.03 0.10 -3.70
C GLY A 95 -13.68 -0.40 -2.29
N ASP A 96 -13.71 -1.72 -2.12
CA ASP A 96 -13.47 -2.39 -0.83
C ASP A 96 -12.08 -2.07 -0.26
N ALA A 97 -11.05 -2.00 -1.11
CA ALA A 97 -9.72 -1.60 -0.68
C ALA A 97 -9.69 -0.17 -0.11
N ALA A 98 -10.50 0.75 -0.67
CA ALA A 98 -10.62 2.11 -0.18
C ALA A 98 -11.29 2.16 1.20
N VAL A 99 -12.32 1.36 1.40
CA VAL A 99 -13.01 1.23 2.70
C VAL A 99 -12.05 0.73 3.76
N ILE A 100 -11.31 -0.34 3.47
CA ILE A 100 -10.34 -0.93 4.41
C ILE A 100 -9.23 0.05 4.78
N LEU A 101 -8.61 0.70 3.79
CA LEU A 101 -7.55 1.70 4.02
C LEU A 101 -8.02 2.85 4.89
N LYS A 102 -9.22 3.37 4.60
CA LYS A 102 -9.81 4.47 5.36
C LYS A 102 -10.17 4.05 6.78
N ASP A 103 -10.80 2.89 6.95
CA ASP A 103 -11.20 2.38 8.25
C ASP A 103 -9.99 2.13 9.16
N ALA A 104 -8.94 1.52 8.64
CA ALA A 104 -7.70 1.27 9.37
C ALA A 104 -6.85 2.53 9.60
N GLY A 105 -7.17 3.65 8.94
CA GLY A 105 -6.30 4.83 8.92
C GLY A 105 -4.92 4.54 8.31
N ALA A 106 -4.85 3.55 7.39
CA ALA A 106 -3.58 3.01 6.91
C ALA A 106 -2.97 3.80 5.73
N GLY A 107 -3.70 4.76 5.16
CA GLY A 107 -3.20 5.52 4.03
C GLY A 107 -4.31 6.14 3.19
N ALA A 108 -4.03 6.35 1.92
CA ALA A 108 -4.98 6.94 0.97
C ALA A 108 -4.99 6.19 -0.36
N ILE A 109 -6.16 6.15 -0.98
CA ILE A 109 -6.34 5.63 -2.34
C ILE A 109 -6.83 6.74 -3.26
N TYR A 110 -6.25 6.81 -4.43
CA TYR A 110 -6.55 7.80 -5.45
C TYR A 110 -6.94 7.14 -6.76
N ASP A 111 -7.75 7.82 -7.57
CA ASP A 111 -7.96 7.41 -8.95
C ASP A 111 -6.63 7.37 -9.72
N TYR A 112 -6.54 6.52 -10.72
CA TYR A 112 -5.32 6.30 -11.52
C TYR A 112 -4.78 7.56 -12.20
N THR A 113 -5.60 8.59 -12.35
CA THR A 113 -5.25 9.87 -12.97
C THR A 113 -4.92 10.97 -11.96
N ALA A 114 -5.15 10.75 -10.68
CA ALA A 114 -5.01 11.75 -9.62
C ALA A 114 -3.54 11.91 -9.15
N CYS A 115 -2.61 12.02 -10.10
CA CYS A 115 -1.17 12.09 -9.82
C CYS A 115 -0.77 13.26 -8.91
N ARG A 116 -1.48 14.40 -8.96
CA ARG A 116 -1.19 15.57 -8.10
C ARG A 116 -1.50 15.25 -6.65
N ASN A 117 -2.67 14.71 -6.36
CA ASN A 117 -3.07 14.33 -5.00
C ASN A 117 -2.14 13.24 -4.42
N ALA A 118 -1.73 12.29 -5.24
CA ALA A 118 -0.75 11.28 -4.85
C ALA A 118 0.62 11.89 -4.53
N ALA A 119 1.08 12.86 -5.33
CA ALA A 119 2.33 13.57 -5.07
C ALA A 119 2.27 14.39 -3.77
N GLU A 120 1.16 15.08 -3.50
CA GLU A 120 0.93 15.79 -2.24
C GLU A 120 0.95 14.85 -1.03
N PHE A 121 0.33 13.66 -1.15
CA PHE A 121 0.38 12.64 -0.12
C PHE A 121 1.81 12.13 0.14
N ILE A 122 2.60 11.90 -0.92
CA ILE A 122 4.00 11.50 -0.79
C ILE A 122 4.80 12.59 -0.05
N LEU A 123 4.69 13.86 -0.48
CA LEU A 123 5.42 14.96 0.14
C LEU A 123 5.02 15.19 1.60
N LYS A 124 3.73 15.02 1.92
CA LYS A 124 3.28 15.09 3.31
C LYS A 124 3.98 14.02 4.18
N ASN A 125 4.01 12.76 3.72
CA ASN A 125 4.65 11.68 4.47
C ASN A 125 6.17 11.87 4.55
N PHE A 126 6.81 12.38 3.50
CA PHE A 126 8.22 12.74 3.50
C PHE A 126 8.55 13.80 4.54
N ASN A 127 7.74 14.87 4.65
CA ASN A 127 7.95 15.92 5.64
C ASN A 127 7.79 15.39 7.07
N VAL A 128 6.83 14.52 7.30
CA VAL A 128 6.63 13.84 8.61
C VAL A 128 7.85 12.98 8.95
N TRP A 129 8.32 12.17 8.01
CA TRP A 129 9.52 11.35 8.20
C TRP A 129 10.75 12.21 8.53
N LYS A 130 10.92 13.32 7.82
CA LYS A 130 12.05 14.24 8.01
C LYS A 130 12.02 14.98 9.35
N SER A 131 10.82 15.31 9.85
CA SER A 131 10.65 15.99 11.13
C SER A 131 10.71 15.04 12.35
N GLU A 132 10.89 13.73 12.12
CA GLU A 132 10.81 12.69 13.14
C GLU A 132 9.47 12.71 13.92
N GLU A 133 8.45 13.34 13.33
CA GLU A 133 7.10 13.32 13.89
C GLU A 133 6.48 11.93 13.73
N ILE A 134 5.51 11.64 14.61
CA ILE A 134 4.72 10.41 14.49
C ILE A 134 3.88 10.51 13.22
N GLY A 135 4.19 9.67 12.22
CA GLY A 135 3.51 9.63 10.95
C GLY A 135 2.05 9.18 11.02
N VAL A 136 1.61 8.43 10.04
CA VAL A 136 0.25 7.89 10.00
C VAL A 136 -0.03 7.09 11.27
N GLN A 137 -0.93 7.61 12.11
CA GLN A 137 -1.41 6.87 13.28
C GLN A 137 -2.45 5.85 12.81
N MET A 138 -1.97 4.68 12.45
CA MET A 138 -2.86 3.54 12.24
C MET A 138 -3.55 3.19 13.55
N GLN A 139 -4.76 2.69 13.44
CA GLN A 139 -5.54 2.24 14.58
C GLN A 139 -5.32 0.72 14.74
N PRO A 140 -4.46 0.27 15.67
CA PRO A 140 -4.09 -1.15 15.78
C PRO A 140 -5.30 -2.06 15.96
N GLU A 141 -6.29 -1.63 16.75
CA GLU A 141 -7.53 -2.34 16.98
C GLU A 141 -8.36 -2.55 15.70
N LYS A 142 -8.27 -1.60 14.77
CA LYS A 142 -8.96 -1.71 13.47
C LYS A 142 -8.19 -2.57 12.47
N ILE A 143 -6.87 -2.64 12.60
CA ILE A 143 -6.05 -3.56 11.80
C ILE A 143 -6.25 -4.98 12.29
N GLU A 144 -6.34 -5.19 13.60
CA GLU A 144 -6.47 -6.51 14.23
C GLU A 144 -7.69 -7.28 13.72
N GLN A 145 -8.80 -6.60 13.39
CA GLN A 145 -9.98 -7.25 12.83
C GLN A 145 -9.74 -7.97 11.51
N TYR A 146 -8.69 -7.59 10.75
CA TYR A 146 -8.30 -8.19 9.47
C TYR A 146 -7.23 -9.29 9.62
N THR A 147 -6.81 -9.60 10.85
CA THR A 147 -5.91 -10.73 11.08
C THR A 147 -6.57 -12.05 10.72
N ARG A 148 -5.77 -13.01 10.25
CA ARG A 148 -6.28 -14.36 9.93
C ARG A 148 -7.03 -14.99 11.10
N ARG A 149 -6.55 -14.78 12.32
CA ARG A 149 -7.20 -15.28 13.55
C ARG A 149 -8.61 -14.73 13.67
N ASN A 150 -8.79 -13.41 13.61
CA ASN A 150 -10.09 -12.79 13.81
C ASN A 150 -11.05 -13.06 12.64
N LEU A 151 -10.54 -13.13 11.41
CA LEU A 151 -11.35 -13.52 10.25
C LEU A 151 -11.80 -15.00 10.36
N THR A 152 -10.95 -15.91 10.83
CA THR A 152 -11.32 -17.31 11.06
C THR A 152 -12.34 -17.44 12.17
N GLN A 153 -12.21 -16.66 13.24
CA GLN A 153 -13.21 -16.62 14.31
C GLN A 153 -14.58 -16.17 13.78
N LYS A 154 -14.62 -15.06 13.05
CA LYS A 154 -15.89 -14.57 12.43
C LYS A 154 -16.52 -15.63 11.51
N LEU A 155 -15.70 -16.34 10.75
CA LEU A 155 -16.20 -17.43 9.89
C LEU A 155 -16.79 -18.59 10.71
N SER A 156 -16.14 -18.96 11.81
CA SER A 156 -16.67 -19.97 12.74
C SER A 156 -18.03 -19.56 13.31
N GLU A 157 -18.15 -18.32 13.78
CA GLU A 157 -19.41 -17.76 14.30
C GLU A 157 -20.56 -17.81 13.28
N ILE A 158 -20.24 -17.56 11.99
CA ILE A 158 -21.23 -17.68 10.90
C ILE A 158 -21.66 -19.14 10.72
N PHE A 159 -20.74 -20.08 10.76
CA PHE A 159 -21.09 -21.51 10.65
C PHE A 159 -21.94 -21.98 11.83
N ASP A 160 -21.60 -21.59 13.05
CA ASP A 160 -22.37 -21.93 14.25
C ASP A 160 -23.81 -21.39 14.15
N ALA A 161 -23.97 -20.13 13.74
CA ALA A 161 -25.31 -19.53 13.55
C ALA A 161 -26.15 -20.27 12.48
N ILE A 162 -25.54 -20.73 11.37
CA ILE A 162 -26.22 -21.49 10.32
C ILE A 162 -26.67 -22.87 10.83
N LEU A 163 -25.90 -23.48 11.75
CA LEU A 163 -26.23 -24.78 12.32
C LEU A 163 -27.35 -24.68 13.35
N GLU A 164 -27.37 -23.63 14.17
CA GLU A 164 -28.41 -23.35 15.14
C GLU A 164 -29.78 -23.07 14.48
N ASP A 165 -29.78 -22.31 13.36
CA ASP A 165 -31.02 -21.97 12.62
C ASP A 165 -31.67 -23.20 11.95
N LYS A 166 -30.97 -24.32 11.84
CA LYS A 166 -31.44 -25.60 11.28
C LYS A 166 -31.90 -26.61 12.34
N SER A 167 -31.80 -26.29 13.63
CA SER A 167 -32.17 -27.15 14.73
C SER A 167 -33.54 -26.77 15.29
#